data_41fd59a8703fc0f209ebc1005a2ce2f6
#
_entry.id   41fd59a8703fc0f209ebc1005a2ce2f6
#
_cell.length_a   1.000
_cell.length_b   1.000
_cell.length_c   1.000
_cell.angle_alpha   90.00
_cell.angle_beta   90.00
_cell.angle_gamma   90.00
#
_symmetry.space_group_name_H-M   'P 1'
#
loop_
_entity.id
_entity.type
_entity.pdbx_description
1 polymer ?
#
loop_
_entity_poly.entity_id
_entity_poly.type
_entity_poly.pdbx_seq_one_letter_code
_entity_poly.pdbx_strand_id
1 'polypeptide(L)'
;YGLIFDNEQALENVITSAPAADAMEIKVYGAAAHSGVAPEKGISAIKVVSSAIAGMKLGRIDSQTTANIGFISGGNAINIIPPLVELSGEARSHDPARLRKQTRHMEDCLKKAVKKIRIMADGKVVTPRYEFLIEQKFPNLRINKNNPVLPLIAAAMLEEGLKMKPSASGGGTDGNILYGHGIKAPILSTGMREVHTTREYLDLKDFFGCARLTLKVIAAWTKAGSSRN
;
A
#
# COMPACT_ATOMS: atom_id res chain seq x y z
N TYR A 1 -17.39 -0.50 17.64
CA TYR A 1 -17.43 0.62 16.69
C TYR A 1 -16.57 1.76 17.23
N GLY A 2 -16.13 2.67 16.37
CA GLY A 2 -15.29 3.80 16.74
C GLY A 2 -15.32 4.88 15.67
N LEU A 3 -14.58 5.95 15.91
CA LEU A 3 -14.24 6.99 14.94
C LEU A 3 -12.71 7.05 14.85
N ILE A 4 -12.18 7.28 13.67
CA ILE A 4 -10.76 7.51 13.44
C ILE A 4 -10.59 8.89 12.83
N PHE A 5 -9.53 9.57 13.21
CA PHE A 5 -9.23 10.94 12.83
C PHE A 5 -7.95 10.96 12.00
N ASP A 6 -8.08 10.61 10.71
CA ASP A 6 -6.93 10.45 9.80
C ASP A 6 -7.39 10.60 8.34
N ASN A 7 -7.94 11.78 8.00
CA ASN A 7 -8.36 12.08 6.63
C ASN A 7 -8.01 13.53 6.28
N GLU A 8 -7.27 13.71 5.20
CA GLU A 8 -6.86 15.02 4.66
C GLU A 8 -7.91 15.70 3.76
N GLN A 9 -9.01 14.99 3.44
CA GLN A 9 -10.08 15.54 2.60
C GLN A 9 -10.92 16.56 3.38
N ALA A 10 -11.83 17.26 2.70
CA ALA A 10 -12.77 18.17 3.33
C ALA A 10 -13.65 17.46 4.37
N LEU A 11 -14.15 18.22 5.36
CA LEU A 11 -14.82 17.69 6.55
C LEU A 11 -16.03 16.80 6.23
N GLU A 12 -16.77 17.08 5.17
CA GLU A 12 -17.90 16.27 4.74
C GLU A 12 -17.53 14.88 4.17
N ASN A 13 -16.27 14.65 3.82
CA ASN A 13 -15.82 13.38 3.30
C ASN A 13 -15.49 12.41 4.45
N VAL A 14 -16.20 11.30 4.48
CA VAL A 14 -16.00 10.22 5.46
C VAL A 14 -15.42 9.02 4.73
N ILE A 15 -14.18 8.66 5.07
CA ILE A 15 -13.56 7.47 4.47
C ILE A 15 -14.25 6.23 5.01
N THR A 16 -14.82 5.45 4.09
CA THR A 16 -15.48 4.18 4.34
C THR A 16 -14.79 3.01 3.66
N SER A 17 -13.75 3.30 2.86
CA SER A 17 -12.94 2.30 2.16
C SER A 17 -11.48 2.73 2.09
N ALA A 18 -10.57 1.82 2.44
CA ALA A 18 -9.12 2.00 2.26
C ALA A 18 -8.50 0.70 1.72
N PRO A 19 -7.41 0.77 0.92
CA PRO A 19 -6.81 -0.41 0.31
C PRO A 19 -6.11 -1.29 1.34
N ALA A 20 -5.93 -2.57 1.03
CA ALA A 20 -4.89 -3.40 1.62
C ALA A 20 -3.53 -3.06 0.98
N ALA A 21 -2.44 -3.35 1.68
CA ALA A 21 -1.09 -3.22 1.15
C ALA A 21 -0.25 -4.47 1.44
N ASP A 22 0.44 -4.94 0.41
CA ASP A 22 1.51 -5.93 0.50
C ASP A 22 2.84 -5.21 0.24
N ALA A 23 3.81 -5.38 1.15
CA ALA A 23 5.20 -5.04 0.90
C ALA A 23 5.94 -6.27 0.36
N MET A 24 6.91 -6.04 -0.51
CA MET A 24 7.71 -7.09 -1.12
C MET A 24 9.19 -6.81 -0.92
N GLU A 25 9.90 -7.81 -0.39
CA GLU A 25 11.35 -7.83 -0.32
C GLU A 25 11.87 -8.89 -1.31
N ILE A 26 12.76 -8.46 -2.20
CA ILE A 26 13.19 -9.25 -3.33
C ILE A 26 14.71 -9.27 -3.39
N LYS A 27 15.29 -10.47 -3.48
CA LYS A 27 16.72 -10.65 -3.74
C LYS A 27 16.91 -11.47 -5.01
N VAL A 28 17.76 -10.98 -5.90
CA VAL A 28 18.11 -11.67 -7.12
C VAL A 28 19.60 -11.96 -7.13
N TYR A 29 19.93 -13.23 -7.22
CA TYR A 29 21.30 -13.75 -7.21
C TYR A 29 21.72 -14.14 -8.62
N GLY A 30 22.83 -13.58 -9.05
CA GLY A 30 23.55 -13.96 -10.26
C GLY A 30 24.83 -14.73 -9.94
N ALA A 31 25.88 -14.51 -10.75
CA ALA A 31 27.22 -15.06 -10.54
C ALA A 31 28.28 -13.99 -10.83
N ALA A 32 29.19 -13.76 -9.89
CA ALA A 32 30.28 -12.82 -10.08
C ALA A 32 31.29 -13.33 -11.13
N ALA A 33 31.81 -12.41 -11.91
CA ALA A 33 32.96 -12.65 -12.78
C ALA A 33 33.65 -11.30 -13.09
N HIS A 34 34.90 -11.35 -13.52
CA HIS A 34 35.60 -10.17 -14.02
C HIS A 34 35.03 -9.76 -15.38
N SER A 35 34.48 -8.54 -15.49
CA SER A 35 33.72 -8.12 -16.66
C SER A 35 34.53 -8.03 -17.97
N GLY A 36 35.84 -7.84 -17.88
CA GLY A 36 36.74 -7.75 -19.04
C GLY A 36 37.55 -9.02 -19.30
N VAL A 37 37.66 -9.96 -18.33
CA VAL A 37 38.53 -11.16 -18.45
C VAL A 37 37.72 -12.42 -18.76
N ALA A 38 36.60 -12.61 -18.07
CA ALA A 38 35.78 -13.83 -18.20
C ALA A 38 34.28 -13.50 -18.05
N PRO A 39 33.71 -12.56 -18.85
CA PRO A 39 32.31 -12.14 -18.72
C PRO A 39 31.33 -13.30 -18.95
N GLU A 40 31.72 -14.32 -19.75
CA GLU A 40 30.89 -15.50 -20.03
C GLU A 40 30.65 -16.41 -18.82
N LYS A 41 31.48 -16.28 -17.77
CA LYS A 41 31.33 -17.01 -16.51
C LYS A 41 30.41 -16.30 -15.51
N GLY A 42 30.00 -15.08 -15.81
CA GLY A 42 29.17 -14.26 -14.92
C GLY A 42 27.69 -14.20 -15.32
N ILE A 43 26.84 -14.00 -14.33
CA ILE A 43 25.43 -13.66 -14.52
C ILE A 43 25.15 -12.36 -13.80
N SER A 44 24.87 -11.31 -14.55
CA SER A 44 24.53 -10.00 -13.98
C SER A 44 23.13 -10.02 -13.35
N ALA A 45 23.09 -9.92 -12.02
CA ALA A 45 21.83 -9.76 -11.29
C ALA A 45 21.08 -8.47 -11.70
N ILE A 46 21.82 -7.39 -12.03
CA ILE A 46 21.22 -6.15 -12.54
C ILE A 46 20.47 -6.42 -13.86
N LYS A 47 21.07 -7.16 -14.80
CA LYS A 47 20.43 -7.49 -16.08
C LYS A 47 19.16 -8.33 -15.89
N VAL A 48 19.19 -9.30 -14.96
CA VAL A 48 18.01 -10.12 -14.61
C VAL A 48 16.90 -9.23 -14.08
N VAL A 49 17.22 -8.39 -13.08
CA VAL A 49 16.26 -7.48 -12.43
C VAL A 49 15.67 -6.48 -13.40
N SER A 50 16.50 -5.85 -14.24
CA SER A 50 16.01 -4.88 -15.26
C SER A 50 15.00 -5.53 -16.21
N SER A 51 15.27 -6.79 -16.63
CA SER A 51 14.33 -7.54 -17.48
C SER A 51 13.03 -7.88 -16.75
N ALA A 52 13.10 -8.17 -15.45
CA ALA A 52 11.92 -8.44 -14.63
C ALA A 52 11.07 -7.17 -14.45
N ILE A 53 11.69 -6.04 -14.06
CA ILE A 53 11.00 -4.77 -13.84
C ILE A 53 10.36 -4.28 -15.14
N ALA A 54 11.03 -4.39 -16.28
CA ALA A 54 10.47 -4.01 -17.58
C ALA A 54 9.20 -4.80 -17.95
N GLY A 55 9.02 -5.99 -17.38
CA GLY A 55 7.81 -6.80 -17.56
C GLY A 55 6.72 -6.52 -16.51
N MET A 56 7.05 -5.84 -15.42
CA MET A 56 6.09 -5.56 -14.35
C MET A 56 5.15 -4.42 -14.72
N LYS A 57 3.87 -4.58 -14.41
CA LYS A 57 2.92 -3.47 -14.42
C LYS A 57 3.10 -2.69 -13.12
N LEU A 58 3.52 -1.43 -13.23
CA LEU A 58 3.76 -0.51 -12.13
C LEU A 58 2.94 0.77 -12.29
N GLY A 59 2.86 1.57 -11.23
CA GLY A 59 2.02 2.76 -11.16
C GLY A 59 0.56 2.39 -10.91
N ARG A 60 -0.36 3.05 -11.60
CA ARG A 60 -1.80 2.77 -11.51
C ARG A 60 -2.17 1.64 -12.47
N ILE A 61 -2.50 0.49 -11.90
CA ILE A 61 -2.86 -0.74 -12.65
C ILE A 61 -4.30 -0.67 -13.14
N ASP A 62 -5.19 -0.25 -12.24
CA ASP A 62 -6.61 0.00 -12.51
C ASP A 62 -7.16 1.02 -11.48
N SER A 63 -8.48 1.27 -11.47
CA SER A 63 -9.12 2.23 -10.57
C SER A 63 -8.94 1.93 -9.07
N GLN A 64 -8.57 0.70 -8.72
CA GLN A 64 -8.48 0.24 -7.33
C GLN A 64 -7.10 -0.25 -6.93
N THR A 65 -6.18 -0.43 -7.90
CA THR A 65 -4.91 -1.14 -7.68
C THR A 65 -3.73 -0.28 -8.13
N THR A 66 -2.71 -0.21 -7.29
CA THR A 66 -1.41 0.41 -7.59
C THR A 66 -0.29 -0.55 -7.23
N ALA A 67 0.88 -0.38 -7.85
CA ALA A 67 2.10 -1.09 -7.49
C ALA A 67 3.34 -0.23 -7.79
N ASN A 68 4.39 -0.43 -7.01
CA ASN A 68 5.65 0.29 -7.17
C ASN A 68 6.85 -0.57 -6.78
N ILE A 69 7.99 -0.32 -7.40
CA ILE A 69 9.31 -0.68 -6.89
C ILE A 69 9.94 0.61 -6.41
N GLY A 70 10.05 0.78 -5.09
CA GLY A 70 10.50 2.01 -4.46
C GLY A 70 12.00 2.05 -4.16
N PHE A 71 12.64 0.87 -4.09
CA PHE A 71 14.06 0.75 -3.79
C PHE A 71 14.71 -0.31 -4.66
N ILE A 72 15.96 -0.05 -5.08
CA ILE A 72 16.83 -0.98 -5.77
C ILE A 72 18.28 -0.69 -5.38
N SER A 73 19.03 -1.72 -5.02
CA SER A 73 20.46 -1.63 -4.69
C SER A 73 21.20 -2.87 -5.17
N GLY A 74 22.45 -2.72 -5.60
CA GLY A 74 23.28 -3.85 -6.00
C GLY A 74 24.50 -3.44 -6.83
N GLY A 75 25.45 -4.38 -6.89
CA GLY A 75 26.77 -4.17 -7.52
C GLY A 75 27.81 -3.65 -6.55
N ASN A 76 29.09 -4.04 -6.75
CA ASN A 76 30.20 -3.69 -5.87
C ASN A 76 31.28 -2.85 -6.57
N ALA A 77 31.53 -3.11 -7.86
CA ALA A 77 32.55 -2.40 -8.66
C ALA A 77 32.22 -2.50 -10.15
N ILE A 78 32.72 -1.52 -10.93
CA ILE A 78 32.44 -1.43 -12.37
C ILE A 78 33.03 -2.58 -13.19
N ASN A 79 34.08 -3.20 -12.70
CA ASN A 79 34.77 -4.33 -13.35
C ASN A 79 34.35 -5.71 -12.84
N ILE A 80 33.31 -5.78 -11.99
CA ILE A 80 32.74 -7.04 -11.49
C ILE A 80 31.29 -7.16 -12.00
N ILE A 81 30.97 -8.32 -12.60
CA ILE A 81 29.57 -8.65 -12.91
C ILE A 81 28.80 -8.79 -11.59
N PRO A 82 27.76 -8.00 -11.37
CA PRO A 82 27.10 -7.93 -10.06
C PRO A 82 26.34 -9.22 -9.72
N PRO A 83 26.75 -9.91 -8.63
CA PRO A 83 26.14 -11.19 -8.24
C PRO A 83 24.85 -11.04 -7.43
N LEU A 84 24.51 -9.86 -6.95
CA LEU A 84 23.34 -9.61 -6.10
C LEU A 84 22.71 -8.26 -6.41
N VAL A 85 21.38 -8.25 -6.45
CA VAL A 85 20.55 -7.05 -6.42
C VAL A 85 19.40 -7.27 -5.43
N GLU A 86 19.14 -6.27 -4.60
CA GLU A 86 18.02 -6.22 -3.67
C GLU A 86 17.04 -5.14 -4.10
N LEU A 87 15.75 -5.43 -3.96
CA LEU A 87 14.65 -4.51 -4.28
C LEU A 87 13.62 -4.57 -3.17
N SER A 88 12.98 -3.41 -2.94
CA SER A 88 11.76 -3.35 -2.13
C SER A 88 10.66 -2.68 -2.93
N GLY A 89 9.46 -3.23 -2.83
CA GLY A 89 8.29 -2.74 -3.54
C GLY A 89 7.02 -2.89 -2.73
N GLU A 90 5.94 -2.34 -3.26
CA GLU A 90 4.61 -2.48 -2.68
C GLU A 90 3.55 -2.66 -3.77
N ALA A 91 2.44 -3.27 -3.38
CA ALA A 91 1.19 -3.23 -4.12
C ALA A 91 0.05 -2.91 -3.17
N ARG A 92 -0.92 -2.13 -3.64
CA ARG A 92 -2.12 -1.75 -2.88
C ARG A 92 -3.36 -2.02 -3.71
N SER A 93 -4.44 -2.48 -3.05
CA SER A 93 -5.74 -2.60 -3.71
C SER A 93 -6.88 -2.56 -2.71
N HIS A 94 -8.01 -1.94 -3.12
CA HIS A 94 -9.28 -2.05 -2.42
C HIS A 94 -9.93 -3.44 -2.55
N ASP A 95 -9.45 -4.25 -3.50
CA ASP A 95 -9.88 -5.64 -3.73
C ASP A 95 -8.73 -6.61 -3.42
N PRO A 96 -8.87 -7.45 -2.38
CA PRO A 96 -7.84 -8.42 -2.02
C PRO A 96 -7.50 -9.42 -3.12
N ALA A 97 -8.45 -9.76 -4.01
CA ALA A 97 -8.17 -10.66 -5.13
C ALA A 97 -7.30 -9.99 -6.19
N ARG A 98 -7.53 -8.71 -6.47
CA ARG A 98 -6.68 -7.89 -7.35
C ARG A 98 -5.29 -7.67 -6.75
N LEU A 99 -5.19 -7.43 -5.43
CA LEU A 99 -3.91 -7.33 -4.75
C LEU A 99 -3.08 -8.61 -4.97
N ARG A 100 -3.64 -9.77 -4.64
CA ARG A 100 -2.95 -11.05 -4.85
C ARG A 100 -2.59 -11.31 -6.33
N LYS A 101 -3.42 -10.87 -7.27
CA LYS A 101 -3.13 -10.98 -8.70
C LYS A 101 -1.94 -10.11 -9.09
N GLN A 102 -1.85 -8.89 -8.55
CA GLN A 102 -0.77 -7.97 -8.85
C GLN A 102 0.57 -8.44 -8.25
N THR A 103 0.60 -8.87 -6.98
CA THR A 103 1.81 -9.41 -6.36
C THR A 103 2.31 -10.65 -7.07
N ARG A 104 1.38 -11.57 -7.44
CA ARG A 104 1.72 -12.75 -8.25
C ARG A 104 2.27 -12.38 -9.64
N HIS A 105 1.69 -11.37 -10.29
CA HIS A 105 2.21 -10.88 -11.57
C HIS A 105 3.66 -10.38 -11.45
N MET A 106 4.00 -9.65 -10.38
CA MET A 106 5.35 -9.16 -10.15
C MET A 106 6.34 -10.33 -9.92
N GLU A 107 5.95 -11.32 -9.13
CA GLU A 107 6.74 -12.55 -8.94
C GLU A 107 6.92 -13.33 -10.26
N ASP A 108 5.86 -13.45 -11.08
CA ASP A 108 5.92 -14.15 -12.38
C ASP A 108 6.87 -13.46 -13.38
N CYS A 109 7.02 -12.14 -13.30
CA CYS A 109 8.01 -11.41 -14.09
C CYS A 109 9.44 -11.80 -13.68
N LEU A 110 9.72 -11.94 -12.38
CA LEU A 110 11.00 -12.46 -11.87
C LEU A 110 11.23 -13.88 -12.30
N LYS A 111 10.27 -14.78 -12.13
CA LYS A 111 10.34 -16.18 -12.58
C LYS A 111 10.72 -16.28 -14.05
N LYS A 112 10.06 -15.46 -14.89
CA LYS A 112 10.34 -15.43 -16.34
C LYS A 112 11.73 -14.92 -16.65
N ALA A 113 12.20 -13.87 -15.97
CA ALA A 113 13.53 -13.30 -16.17
C ALA A 113 14.63 -14.29 -15.78
N VAL A 114 14.50 -14.94 -14.61
CA VAL A 114 15.44 -15.95 -14.10
C VAL A 114 15.51 -17.15 -15.05
N LYS A 115 14.36 -17.69 -15.50
CA LYS A 115 14.32 -18.87 -16.38
C LYS A 115 14.98 -18.66 -17.76
N LYS A 116 15.09 -17.42 -18.23
CA LYS A 116 15.69 -17.11 -19.54
C LYS A 116 17.21 -17.17 -19.56
N ILE A 117 17.85 -17.19 -18.39
CA ILE A 117 19.30 -17.08 -18.28
C ILE A 117 19.88 -18.41 -17.79
N ARG A 118 20.81 -18.91 -18.57
CA ARG A 118 21.59 -20.13 -18.30
C ARG A 118 22.95 -20.00 -18.96
N ILE A 119 24.01 -20.25 -18.22
CA ILE A 119 25.38 -20.25 -18.74
C ILE A 119 26.07 -21.55 -18.39
N MET A 120 27.18 -21.82 -19.10
CA MET A 120 28.14 -22.86 -18.72
C MET A 120 29.36 -22.16 -18.14
N ALA A 121 29.70 -22.43 -16.88
CA ALA A 121 30.91 -21.93 -16.24
C ALA A 121 31.65 -23.10 -15.58
N ASP A 122 32.92 -23.24 -15.90
CA ASP A 122 33.81 -24.30 -15.39
C ASP A 122 33.18 -25.71 -15.47
N GLY A 123 32.55 -26.03 -16.61
CA GLY A 123 31.92 -27.33 -16.87
C GLY A 123 30.59 -27.56 -16.15
N LYS A 124 30.07 -26.56 -15.44
CA LYS A 124 28.77 -26.61 -14.71
C LYS A 124 27.77 -25.66 -15.28
N VAL A 125 26.51 -26.06 -15.21
CA VAL A 125 25.38 -25.18 -15.54
C VAL A 125 25.14 -24.23 -14.36
N VAL A 126 25.14 -22.92 -14.62
CA VAL A 126 24.84 -21.88 -13.64
C VAL A 126 23.61 -21.15 -14.11
N THR A 127 22.67 -20.93 -13.18
CA THR A 127 21.43 -20.17 -13.40
C THR A 127 21.27 -19.15 -12.28
N PRO A 128 20.65 -18.00 -12.55
CA PRO A 128 20.30 -17.08 -11.48
C PRO A 128 19.18 -17.67 -10.60
N ARG A 129 19.06 -17.19 -9.38
CA ARG A 129 17.96 -17.51 -8.47
C ARG A 129 17.38 -16.23 -7.86
N TYR A 130 16.21 -16.32 -7.25
CA TYR A 130 15.61 -15.21 -6.55
C TYR A 130 14.96 -15.68 -5.25
N GLU A 131 14.80 -14.72 -4.34
CA GLU A 131 13.92 -14.80 -3.17
C GLU A 131 12.87 -13.73 -3.32
N PHE A 132 11.63 -14.03 -2.97
CA PHE A 132 10.50 -13.11 -3.04
C PHE A 132 9.65 -13.29 -1.79
N LEU A 133 9.75 -12.34 -0.88
CA LEU A 133 9.02 -12.31 0.37
C LEU A 133 7.89 -11.29 0.28
N ILE A 134 6.70 -11.67 0.71
CA ILE A 134 5.53 -10.79 0.81
C ILE A 134 5.14 -10.67 2.27
N GLU A 135 4.98 -9.44 2.73
CA GLU A 135 4.41 -9.11 4.03
C GLU A 135 3.17 -8.24 3.83
N GLN A 136 2.00 -8.72 4.27
CA GLN A 136 0.82 -7.87 4.30
C GLN A 136 0.97 -6.82 5.42
N LYS A 137 1.10 -5.55 5.06
CA LYS A 137 1.25 -4.46 6.02
C LYS A 137 -0.04 -4.15 6.76
N PHE A 138 -1.15 -4.20 6.03
CA PHE A 138 -2.50 -4.05 6.60
C PHE A 138 -3.56 -4.60 5.66
N PRO A 139 -4.70 -5.09 6.19
CA PRO A 139 -5.84 -5.53 5.39
C PRO A 139 -6.58 -4.35 4.79
N ASN A 140 -7.47 -4.58 3.81
CA ASN A 140 -8.36 -3.53 3.34
C ASN A 140 -9.44 -3.20 4.37
N LEU A 141 -9.79 -1.91 4.47
CA LEU A 141 -10.93 -1.43 5.23
C LEU A 141 -12.14 -1.27 4.31
N ARG A 142 -13.29 -1.76 4.74
CA ARG A 142 -14.56 -1.55 4.04
C ARG A 142 -15.71 -1.43 5.04
N ILE A 143 -16.13 -0.20 5.33
CA ILE A 143 -17.25 0.08 6.21
C ILE A 143 -18.54 -0.10 5.42
N ASN A 144 -19.39 -1.02 5.87
CA ASN A 144 -20.69 -1.26 5.25
C ASN A 144 -21.62 -0.06 5.51
N LYS A 145 -22.46 0.27 4.53
CA LYS A 145 -23.48 1.33 4.64
C LYS A 145 -24.46 1.14 5.82
N ASN A 146 -24.59 -0.09 6.31
CA ASN A 146 -25.43 -0.42 7.49
C ASN A 146 -24.66 -0.25 8.81
N ASN A 147 -23.44 0.31 8.81
CA ASN A 147 -22.71 0.61 10.03
C ASN A 147 -23.50 1.64 10.86
N PRO A 148 -23.80 1.33 12.15
CA PRO A 148 -24.69 2.18 12.96
C PRO A 148 -24.12 3.56 13.31
N VAL A 149 -22.81 3.78 13.10
CA VAL A 149 -22.18 5.08 13.33
C VAL A 149 -22.41 6.04 12.16
N LEU A 150 -22.53 5.52 10.92
CA LEU A 150 -22.69 6.37 9.73
C LEU A 150 -23.95 7.26 9.79
N PRO A 151 -25.15 6.78 10.19
CA PRO A 151 -26.31 7.65 10.35
C PRO A 151 -26.11 8.77 11.39
N LEU A 152 -25.37 8.49 12.48
CA LEU A 152 -25.07 9.50 13.51
C LEU A 152 -24.13 10.57 12.98
N ILE A 153 -23.10 10.17 12.21
CA ILE A 153 -22.22 11.12 11.53
C ILE A 153 -23.01 11.97 10.55
N ALA A 154 -23.86 11.35 9.73
CA ALA A 154 -24.67 12.06 8.75
C ALA A 154 -25.62 13.08 9.39
N ALA A 155 -26.27 12.72 10.50
CA ALA A 155 -27.14 13.63 11.25
C ALA A 155 -26.35 14.80 11.87
N ALA A 156 -25.21 14.50 12.51
CA ALA A 156 -24.35 15.53 13.10
C ALA A 156 -23.79 16.50 12.04
N MET A 157 -23.42 16.00 10.86
CA MET A 157 -22.98 16.82 9.72
C MET A 157 -24.13 17.73 9.20
N LEU A 158 -25.34 17.20 9.11
CA LEU A 158 -26.51 17.98 8.65
C LEU A 158 -26.79 19.17 9.58
N GLU A 159 -26.63 19.01 10.91
CA GLU A 159 -26.72 20.08 11.87
C GLU A 159 -25.63 21.17 11.72
N GLU A 160 -24.50 20.82 11.15
CA GLU A 160 -23.42 21.77 10.80
C GLU A 160 -23.55 22.32 9.36
N GLY A 161 -24.69 22.05 8.68
CA GLY A 161 -24.92 22.47 7.30
C GLY A 161 -24.13 21.69 6.24
N LEU A 162 -23.59 20.52 6.61
CA LEU A 162 -22.79 19.65 5.74
C LEU A 162 -23.60 18.41 5.31
N LYS A 163 -23.29 17.88 4.13
CA LYS A 163 -23.86 16.62 3.65
C LYS A 163 -22.75 15.57 3.59
N MET A 164 -22.86 14.52 4.39
CA MET A 164 -21.90 13.42 4.41
C MET A 164 -21.70 12.82 3.01
N LYS A 165 -20.42 12.67 2.61
CA LYS A 165 -19.98 12.05 1.36
C LYS A 165 -19.09 10.86 1.69
N PRO A 166 -19.57 9.61 1.55
CA PRO A 166 -18.70 8.44 1.66
C PRO A 166 -17.57 8.52 0.63
N SER A 167 -16.34 8.30 1.06
CA SER A 167 -15.16 8.40 0.21
C SER A 167 -14.22 7.20 0.40
N ALA A 168 -13.22 7.13 -0.47
CA ALA A 168 -12.16 6.14 -0.41
C ALA A 168 -10.81 6.82 -0.16
N SER A 169 -9.96 6.20 0.66
CA SER A 169 -8.56 6.60 0.83
C SER A 169 -7.67 5.92 -0.22
N GLY A 170 -6.62 6.61 -0.67
CA GLY A 170 -5.54 6.00 -1.46
C GLY A 170 -4.48 5.29 -0.61
N GLY A 171 -4.43 5.61 0.69
CA GLY A 171 -3.51 5.05 1.69
C GLY A 171 -4.19 4.17 2.72
N GLY A 172 -3.37 3.45 3.49
CA GLY A 172 -3.82 2.79 4.71
C GLY A 172 -3.76 3.73 5.90
N THR A 173 -4.55 3.43 6.91
CA THR A 173 -4.63 4.15 8.18
C THR A 173 -4.67 3.14 9.33
N ASP A 174 -4.57 3.59 10.57
CA ASP A 174 -4.82 2.75 11.75
C ASP A 174 -6.19 2.06 11.67
N GLY A 175 -7.13 2.67 10.93
CA GLY A 175 -8.43 2.08 10.63
C GLY A 175 -8.38 0.72 9.96
N ASN A 176 -7.40 0.48 9.11
CA ASN A 176 -7.21 -0.81 8.47
C ASN A 176 -6.84 -1.88 9.49
N ILE A 177 -5.94 -1.55 10.43
CA ILE A 177 -5.51 -2.45 11.50
C ILE A 177 -6.67 -2.77 12.44
N LEU A 178 -7.37 -1.73 12.91
CA LEU A 178 -8.54 -1.87 13.78
C LEU A 178 -9.65 -2.68 13.08
N TYR A 179 -9.87 -2.45 11.79
CA TYR A 179 -10.83 -3.23 11.00
C TYR A 179 -10.47 -4.72 10.95
N GLY A 180 -9.18 -5.04 10.79
CA GLY A 180 -8.67 -6.42 10.85
C GLY A 180 -8.97 -7.11 12.19
N HIS A 181 -9.06 -6.34 13.27
CA HIS A 181 -9.46 -6.79 14.62
C HIS A 181 -10.96 -6.69 14.88
N GLY A 182 -11.78 -6.45 13.86
CA GLY A 182 -13.25 -6.41 13.97
C GLY A 182 -13.83 -5.06 14.41
N ILE A 183 -13.02 -4.02 14.63
CA ILE A 183 -13.47 -2.68 15.00
C ILE A 183 -13.79 -1.88 13.73
N LYS A 184 -15.06 -1.66 13.46
CA LYS A 184 -15.57 -0.99 12.26
C LYS A 184 -15.72 0.50 12.51
N ALA A 185 -14.64 1.27 12.30
CA ALA A 185 -14.59 2.70 12.55
C ALA A 185 -14.43 3.49 11.24
N PRO A 186 -15.41 4.34 10.85
CA PRO A 186 -15.26 5.31 9.78
C PRO A 186 -14.17 6.33 10.12
N ILE A 187 -13.53 6.91 9.08
CA ILE A 187 -12.42 7.83 9.25
C ILE A 187 -12.88 9.25 8.89
N LEU A 188 -12.74 10.16 9.82
CA LEU A 188 -13.13 11.56 9.71
C LEU A 188 -11.94 12.45 9.35
N SER A 189 -12.21 13.56 8.68
CA SER A 189 -11.23 14.62 8.45
C SER A 189 -10.86 15.31 9.75
N THR A 190 -9.60 15.69 9.87
CA THR A 190 -9.05 16.47 10.96
C THR A 190 -8.68 17.89 10.55
N GLY A 191 -8.91 18.24 9.29
CA GLY A 191 -8.46 19.52 8.73
C GLY A 191 -7.02 19.54 8.24
N MET A 192 -6.29 18.42 8.37
CA MET A 192 -4.94 18.31 7.80
C MET A 192 -4.97 18.38 6.27
N ARG A 193 -3.96 19.01 5.68
CA ARG A 193 -3.81 19.22 4.25
C ARG A 193 -2.35 19.08 3.83
N GLU A 194 -2.12 18.68 2.59
CA GLU A 194 -0.79 18.46 2.01
C GLU A 194 0.13 17.60 2.88
N VAL A 195 -0.44 16.58 3.51
CA VAL A 195 0.23 15.67 4.44
C VAL A 195 1.47 15.02 3.79
N HIS A 196 2.49 14.74 4.60
CA HIS A 196 3.79 14.20 4.16
C HIS A 196 4.60 15.12 3.24
N THR A 197 4.31 16.44 3.25
CA THR A 197 5.10 17.44 2.52
C THR A 197 5.59 18.54 3.45
N THR A 198 6.56 19.33 2.99
CA THR A 198 7.03 20.53 3.72
C THR A 198 6.01 21.67 3.73
N ARG A 199 4.91 21.53 3.03
CA ARG A 199 3.80 22.50 2.97
C ARG A 199 2.59 22.03 3.78
N GLU A 200 2.74 20.98 4.57
CA GLU A 200 1.66 20.48 5.43
C GLU A 200 1.12 21.58 6.35
N TYR A 201 -0.20 21.69 6.41
CA TYR A 201 -0.88 22.66 7.26
C TYR A 201 -2.20 22.10 7.81
N LEU A 202 -2.73 22.78 8.83
CA LEU A 202 -4.01 22.47 9.46
C LEU A 202 -5.05 23.55 9.10
N ASP A 203 -6.15 23.14 8.49
CA ASP A 203 -7.35 23.99 8.33
C ASP A 203 -8.10 24.03 9.65
N LEU A 204 -8.04 25.18 10.36
CA LEU A 204 -8.64 25.34 11.68
C LEU A 204 -10.16 25.24 11.65
N LYS A 205 -10.84 25.65 10.57
CA LYS A 205 -12.29 25.53 10.42
C LYS A 205 -12.71 24.06 10.43
N ASP A 206 -12.04 23.23 9.65
CA ASP A 206 -12.31 21.80 9.59
C ASP A 206 -11.87 21.09 10.87
N PHE A 207 -10.77 21.51 11.50
CA PHE A 207 -10.30 20.96 12.77
C PHE A 207 -11.35 21.16 13.90
N PHE A 208 -11.81 22.39 14.12
CA PHE A 208 -12.86 22.66 15.10
C PHE A 208 -14.21 22.06 14.69
N GLY A 209 -14.49 21.98 13.39
CA GLY A 209 -15.65 21.28 12.86
C GLY A 209 -15.66 19.81 13.21
N CYS A 210 -14.51 19.14 13.05
CA CYS A 210 -14.34 17.73 13.44
C CYS A 210 -14.59 17.51 14.94
N ALA A 211 -14.06 18.40 15.80
CA ALA A 211 -14.30 18.32 17.25
C ALA A 211 -15.80 18.44 17.59
N ARG A 212 -16.51 19.41 17.00
CA ARG A 212 -17.95 19.57 17.21
C ARG A 212 -18.75 18.36 16.71
N LEU A 213 -18.43 17.85 15.51
CA LEU A 213 -19.05 16.63 14.98
C LEU A 213 -18.87 15.44 15.92
N THR A 214 -17.65 15.25 16.43
CA THR A 214 -17.34 14.16 17.35
C THR A 214 -18.20 14.22 18.61
N LEU A 215 -18.32 15.39 19.24
CA LEU A 215 -19.16 15.60 20.43
C LEU A 215 -20.63 15.28 20.14
N LYS A 216 -21.16 15.71 19.00
CA LYS A 216 -22.53 15.42 18.58
C LYS A 216 -22.76 13.92 18.34
N VAL A 217 -21.82 13.24 17.68
CA VAL A 217 -21.90 11.79 17.45
C VAL A 217 -21.88 11.02 18.75
N ILE A 218 -21.02 11.38 19.72
CA ILE A 218 -20.95 10.75 21.04
C ILE A 218 -22.28 10.97 21.78
N ALA A 219 -22.78 12.19 21.81
CA ALA A 219 -24.06 12.52 22.48
C ALA A 219 -25.25 11.75 21.86
N ALA A 220 -25.29 11.62 20.54
CA ALA A 220 -26.32 10.86 19.84
C ALA A 220 -26.21 9.35 20.12
N TRP A 221 -24.99 8.83 20.18
CA TRP A 221 -24.73 7.43 20.49
C TRP A 221 -25.18 7.03 21.90
N THR A 222 -24.90 7.87 22.91
CA THR A 222 -25.32 7.62 24.28
C THR A 222 -26.84 7.61 24.43
N LYS A 223 -27.56 8.54 23.76
CA LYS A 223 -29.02 8.57 23.74
C LYS A 223 -29.63 7.31 23.11
N ALA A 224 -29.06 6.84 21.99
CA ALA A 224 -29.50 5.63 21.31
C ALA A 224 -29.24 4.34 22.14
N GLY A 225 -28.21 4.31 22.97
CA GLY A 225 -27.92 3.24 23.90
C GLY A 225 -28.90 3.18 25.07
N SER A 226 -29.31 4.34 25.61
CA SER A 226 -30.25 4.41 26.73
C SER A 226 -31.69 4.02 26.36
N SER A 227 -32.03 4.01 25.07
CA SER A 227 -33.37 3.62 24.57
C SER A 227 -33.49 2.10 24.31
N ARG A 228 -32.42 1.33 24.53
CA ARG A 228 -32.38 -0.14 24.31
C ARG A 228 -32.35 -0.96 25.61
N ASN A 229 -32.33 -0.30 26.76
CA ASN A 229 -32.51 -0.88 28.10
C ASN A 229 -33.94 -0.55 28.59
#